data_30e6c2bf0ccf1fbd683c03ceadaf2a7a
#
_entry.id   30e6c2bf0ccf1fbd683c03ceadaf2a7a
#
_cell.length_a   1.000
_cell.length_b   1.000
_cell.length_c   1.000
_cell.angle_alpha   90.00
_cell.angle_beta   90.00
_cell.angle_gamma   90.00
#
_symmetry.space_group_name_H-M   'P 1'
#
loop_
_entity.id
_entity.type
_entity.pdbx_description
1 polymer ?
#
loop_
_entity_poly.entity_id
_entity_poly.type
_entity_poly.pdbx_seq_one_letter_code
_entity_poly.pdbx_strand_id
1 'polypeptide(L)'
;MFILKVKEGCARRGALETPHGIIETPVFMSVGTAAAIRGGVSTDDLVEVGSPVELSNTYHLHMQPGEELIARLGGLHKFMHWERPILTDSGGFQVFSLRNLRKIKEEGAYFTSYLDGRRIFMSPEESMRIQCDLGSDIAMAFDECIENPAPRDYVEKSVARTTRWLVRCKEEHARLASQSGAVNPGQLLFGINQGGTYDDIRAEHMREIAALDLDGYAIGGLSVGESPEEMYRIIESVEPFMPENKPRYLMGVGTPLNILEGVYRGVDFFDCVLPLRNAQHGNVFTWGGKVRILAEKFKYDPSPIDEGCGCPACRSYSKAYIRHLLKADERLGMRLCVLHNLYFYNELMAKIRAEIERGAFTEFYGHYREILDKQL
;
A
#
# COMPACT_ATOMS: atom_id res chain seq x y z
N MET A 1 -8.65 -11.83 12.81
CA MET A 1 -8.50 -11.04 14.07
C MET A 1 -7.09 -10.47 14.16
N PHE A 2 -6.92 -9.22 14.64
CA PHE A 2 -5.58 -8.65 14.86
C PHE A 2 -5.10 -8.90 16.29
N ILE A 3 -3.87 -9.37 16.43
CA ILE A 3 -3.23 -9.66 17.73
C ILE A 3 -1.99 -8.78 17.84
N LEU A 4 -2.03 -7.81 18.76
CA LEU A 4 -0.85 -7.02 19.13
C LEU A 4 0.04 -7.86 20.04
N LYS A 5 1.28 -8.14 19.63
CA LYS A 5 2.23 -9.02 20.34
C LYS A 5 3.17 -8.24 21.25
N VAL A 6 3.79 -7.17 20.71
CA VAL A 6 4.80 -6.36 21.40
C VAL A 6 4.68 -4.90 20.99
N LYS A 7 5.02 -3.99 21.92
CA LYS A 7 5.18 -2.54 21.65
C LYS A 7 6.55 -2.07 22.16
N GLU A 8 7.15 -1.15 21.41
CA GLU A 8 8.29 -0.35 21.87
C GLU A 8 8.00 1.13 21.52
N GLY A 9 7.65 1.93 22.54
CA GLY A 9 7.05 3.23 22.31
C GLY A 9 5.72 3.12 21.56
N CYS A 10 5.58 3.83 20.43
CA CYS A 10 4.43 3.67 19.54
C CYS A 10 4.63 2.54 18.52
N ALA A 11 5.87 2.08 18.26
CA ALA A 11 6.13 0.99 17.33
C ALA A 11 5.47 -0.32 17.80
N ARG A 12 4.85 -1.03 16.85
CA ARG A 12 3.96 -2.16 17.14
C ARG A 12 4.41 -3.39 16.37
N ARG A 13 4.42 -4.54 17.03
CA ARG A 13 4.60 -5.87 16.47
C ARG A 13 3.32 -6.66 16.65
N GLY A 14 2.67 -7.05 15.57
CA GLY A 14 1.40 -7.76 15.63
C GLY A 14 1.24 -8.80 14.52
N ALA A 15 0.05 -9.39 14.45
CA ALA A 15 -0.35 -10.33 13.41
C ALA A 15 -1.84 -10.16 13.10
N LEU A 16 -2.19 -10.13 11.82
CA LEU A 16 -3.56 -10.11 11.32
C LEU A 16 -3.87 -11.44 10.67
N GLU A 17 -4.88 -12.14 11.19
CA GLU A 17 -5.41 -13.35 10.53
C GLU A 17 -6.30 -12.95 9.36
N THR A 18 -6.09 -13.59 8.21
CA THR A 18 -6.90 -13.47 7.01
C THR A 18 -7.25 -14.84 6.46
N PRO A 19 -8.22 -14.96 5.54
CA PRO A 19 -8.57 -16.24 4.91
C PRO A 19 -7.40 -16.94 4.20
N HIS A 20 -6.45 -16.19 3.64
CA HIS A 20 -5.30 -16.76 2.92
C HIS A 20 -3.97 -16.64 3.70
N GLY A 21 -4.04 -16.55 5.02
CA GLY A 21 -2.87 -16.63 5.88
C GLY A 21 -2.74 -15.49 6.88
N ILE A 22 -1.64 -15.52 7.62
CA ILE A 22 -1.34 -14.53 8.67
C ILE A 22 -0.42 -13.46 8.11
N ILE A 23 -0.79 -12.21 8.30
CA ILE A 23 0.04 -11.04 7.98
C ILE A 23 0.78 -10.61 9.24
N GLU A 24 2.08 -10.81 9.27
CA GLU A 24 2.96 -10.35 10.34
C GLU A 24 3.29 -8.86 10.16
N THR A 25 2.98 -8.02 11.15
CA THR A 25 3.17 -6.56 11.08
C THR A 25 4.35 -6.07 11.94
N PRO A 26 5.00 -4.97 11.58
CA PRO A 26 4.76 -4.11 10.41
C PRO A 26 5.05 -4.82 9.08
N VAL A 27 4.35 -4.39 8.00
CA VAL A 27 4.40 -5.03 6.69
C VAL A 27 4.39 -4.01 5.55
N PHE A 28 5.11 -4.33 4.47
CA PHE A 28 5.01 -3.63 3.19
C PHE A 28 4.27 -4.51 2.18
N MET A 29 3.29 -3.94 1.48
CA MET A 29 2.50 -4.61 0.47
C MET A 29 3.03 -4.27 -0.92
N SER A 30 3.35 -5.31 -1.71
CA SER A 30 3.80 -5.13 -3.09
C SER A 30 2.62 -4.74 -3.98
N VAL A 31 2.76 -3.64 -4.74
CA VAL A 31 1.64 -3.10 -5.55
C VAL A 31 1.59 -3.74 -6.93
N GLY A 32 0.57 -4.57 -7.15
CA GLY A 32 0.22 -5.20 -8.41
C GLY A 32 -1.01 -4.56 -9.06
N THR A 33 -0.85 -3.40 -9.68
CA THR A 33 -1.93 -2.53 -10.16
C THR A 33 -3.02 -3.24 -10.94
N ALA A 34 -2.68 -4.20 -11.79
CA ALA A 34 -3.60 -4.93 -12.65
C ALA A 34 -3.37 -6.44 -12.52
N ALA A 35 -3.43 -6.96 -11.30
CA ALA A 35 -3.12 -8.36 -10.97
C ALA A 35 -1.70 -8.78 -11.42
N ALA A 36 -0.76 -7.84 -11.42
CA ALA A 36 0.64 -8.10 -11.78
C ALA A 36 1.56 -6.97 -11.31
N ILE A 37 2.75 -7.33 -10.89
CA ILE A 37 3.82 -6.39 -10.56
C ILE A 37 4.50 -5.91 -11.85
N ARG A 38 4.61 -4.60 -12.02
CA ARG A 38 5.34 -4.02 -13.16
C ARG A 38 6.81 -4.45 -13.13
N GLY A 39 7.34 -4.83 -14.32
CA GLY A 39 8.73 -5.28 -14.47
C GLY A 39 8.87 -6.75 -14.84
N GLY A 40 7.77 -7.42 -15.18
CA GLY A 40 7.78 -8.83 -15.55
C GLY A 40 8.11 -9.75 -14.36
N VAL A 41 7.61 -9.40 -13.19
CA VAL A 41 7.74 -10.17 -11.95
C VAL A 41 6.54 -11.10 -11.83
N SER A 42 6.79 -12.38 -11.70
CA SER A 42 5.76 -13.41 -11.46
C SER A 42 5.39 -13.52 -9.98
N THR A 43 4.35 -14.27 -9.69
CA THR A 43 3.97 -14.61 -8.30
C THR A 43 5.05 -15.47 -7.64
N ASP A 44 5.73 -16.37 -8.38
CA ASP A 44 6.86 -17.14 -7.87
C ASP A 44 8.02 -16.22 -7.48
N ASP A 45 8.32 -15.20 -8.28
CA ASP A 45 9.31 -14.18 -7.94
C ASP A 45 8.94 -13.44 -6.65
N LEU A 46 7.64 -13.11 -6.46
CA LEU A 46 7.17 -12.47 -5.23
C LEU A 46 7.34 -13.36 -4.00
N VAL A 47 7.11 -14.66 -4.16
CA VAL A 47 7.39 -15.66 -3.11
C VAL A 47 8.88 -15.70 -2.81
N GLU A 48 9.76 -15.73 -3.82
CA GLU A 48 11.22 -15.79 -3.67
C GLU A 48 11.77 -14.53 -2.97
N VAL A 49 11.25 -13.34 -3.29
CA VAL A 49 11.66 -12.10 -2.60
C VAL A 49 10.96 -11.87 -1.26
N GLY A 50 10.14 -12.83 -0.80
CA GLY A 50 9.52 -12.83 0.52
C GLY A 50 8.34 -11.87 0.66
N SER A 51 7.66 -11.47 -0.41
CA SER A 51 6.47 -10.60 -0.33
C SER A 51 5.34 -11.31 0.42
N PRO A 52 4.87 -10.76 1.56
CA PRO A 52 3.84 -11.42 2.37
C PRO A 52 2.42 -11.09 1.92
N VAL A 53 2.21 -9.93 1.30
CA VAL A 53 0.91 -9.40 0.87
C VAL A 53 1.05 -8.71 -0.47
N GLU A 54 0.08 -8.90 -1.35
CA GLU A 54 -0.04 -8.16 -2.61
C GLU A 54 -1.19 -7.16 -2.49
N LEU A 55 -1.02 -5.96 -3.08
CA LEU A 55 -2.08 -4.97 -3.23
C LEU A 55 -2.51 -4.88 -4.68
N SER A 56 -3.76 -5.22 -4.96
CA SER A 56 -4.39 -5.07 -6.27
C SER A 56 -5.30 -3.85 -6.34
N ASN A 57 -5.40 -3.25 -7.52
CA ASN A 57 -6.15 -2.01 -7.71
C ASN A 57 -7.54 -2.24 -8.27
N THR A 58 -8.55 -1.94 -7.47
CA THR A 58 -9.98 -2.12 -7.80
C THR A 58 -10.38 -1.40 -9.09
N TYR A 59 -10.01 -0.13 -9.24
CA TYR A 59 -10.36 0.65 -10.42
C TYR A 59 -9.80 0.03 -11.72
N HIS A 60 -8.52 -0.33 -11.73
CA HIS A 60 -7.89 -0.89 -12.92
C HIS A 60 -8.45 -2.26 -13.28
N LEU A 61 -8.74 -3.09 -12.29
CA LEU A 61 -9.30 -4.42 -12.50
C LEU A 61 -10.77 -4.36 -12.94
N HIS A 62 -11.56 -3.39 -12.44
CA HIS A 62 -12.91 -3.11 -12.92
C HIS A 62 -12.90 -2.65 -14.39
N MET A 63 -11.92 -1.82 -14.76
CA MET A 63 -11.77 -1.36 -16.15
C MET A 63 -11.35 -2.50 -17.09
N GLN A 64 -10.43 -3.35 -16.65
CA GLN A 64 -9.87 -4.46 -17.41
C GLN A 64 -9.19 -5.47 -16.48
N PRO A 65 -9.57 -6.77 -16.50
CA PRO A 65 -10.49 -7.44 -17.43
C PRO A 65 -11.96 -7.36 -17.03
N GLY A 66 -12.30 -6.77 -15.88
CA GLY A 66 -13.60 -6.75 -15.24
C GLY A 66 -13.70 -7.78 -14.10
N GLU A 67 -14.31 -7.37 -13.01
CA GLU A 67 -14.46 -8.17 -11.79
C GLU A 67 -15.30 -9.44 -12.00
N GLU A 68 -16.33 -9.38 -12.88
CA GLU A 68 -17.15 -10.55 -13.19
C GLU A 68 -16.35 -11.71 -13.79
N LEU A 69 -15.37 -11.40 -14.66
CA LEU A 69 -14.49 -12.42 -15.23
C LEU A 69 -13.63 -13.04 -14.14
N ILE A 70 -13.06 -12.21 -13.27
CA ILE A 70 -12.19 -12.65 -12.16
C ILE A 70 -13.00 -13.51 -11.17
N ALA A 71 -14.21 -13.09 -10.81
CA ALA A 71 -15.10 -13.86 -9.94
C ALA A 71 -15.42 -15.25 -10.52
N ARG A 72 -15.77 -15.33 -11.82
CA ARG A 72 -16.03 -16.60 -12.52
C ARG A 72 -14.82 -17.54 -12.54
N LEU A 73 -13.60 -16.99 -12.49
CA LEU A 73 -12.36 -17.76 -12.39
C LEU A 73 -11.95 -18.08 -10.94
N GLY A 74 -12.78 -17.70 -9.96
CA GLY A 74 -12.61 -18.01 -8.55
C GLY A 74 -11.82 -17.00 -7.76
N GLY A 75 -11.85 -15.72 -8.19
CA GLY A 75 -11.22 -14.58 -7.53
C GLY A 75 -9.76 -14.34 -7.92
N LEU A 76 -9.18 -13.25 -7.41
CA LEU A 76 -7.81 -12.83 -7.72
C LEU A 76 -6.77 -13.89 -7.38
N HIS A 77 -6.90 -14.58 -6.26
CA HIS A 77 -5.96 -15.62 -5.82
C HIS A 77 -5.77 -16.70 -6.89
N LYS A 78 -6.87 -17.24 -7.43
CA LYS A 78 -6.80 -18.23 -8.51
C LYS A 78 -6.39 -17.62 -9.84
N PHE A 79 -6.87 -16.41 -10.14
CA PHE A 79 -6.57 -15.72 -11.38
C PHE A 79 -5.07 -15.40 -11.53
N MET A 80 -4.42 -14.98 -10.43
CA MET A 80 -3.00 -14.63 -10.39
C MET A 80 -2.08 -15.81 -10.02
N HIS A 81 -2.62 -16.93 -9.57
CA HIS A 81 -1.85 -17.99 -8.92
C HIS A 81 -1.07 -17.46 -7.70
N TRP A 82 -1.77 -16.77 -6.79
CA TRP A 82 -1.22 -16.21 -5.57
C TRP A 82 -1.94 -16.76 -4.34
N GLU A 83 -1.21 -17.40 -3.43
CA GLU A 83 -1.78 -18.10 -2.27
C GLU A 83 -1.71 -17.33 -0.95
N ARG A 84 -1.10 -16.13 -0.98
CA ARG A 84 -0.95 -15.27 0.20
C ARG A 84 -1.99 -14.16 0.20
N PRO A 85 -2.16 -13.42 1.32
CA PRO A 85 -3.14 -12.35 1.42
C PRO A 85 -3.06 -11.31 0.30
N ILE A 86 -4.25 -10.82 -0.10
CA ILE A 86 -4.42 -9.71 -1.03
C ILE A 86 -5.24 -8.61 -0.35
N LEU A 87 -4.79 -7.35 -0.49
CA LEU A 87 -5.59 -6.17 -0.22
C LEU A 87 -6.03 -5.55 -1.53
N THR A 88 -7.30 -5.15 -1.65
CA THR A 88 -7.78 -4.29 -2.75
C THR A 88 -8.02 -2.88 -2.25
N ASP A 89 -7.52 -1.87 -2.98
CA ASP A 89 -7.87 -0.49 -2.70
C ASP A 89 -9.34 -0.19 -3.02
N SER A 90 -9.84 0.99 -2.59
CA SER A 90 -11.23 1.39 -2.83
C SER A 90 -11.53 1.83 -4.27
N GLY A 91 -10.50 2.14 -5.06
CA GLY A 91 -10.61 2.85 -6.33
C GLY A 91 -10.77 4.38 -6.19
N GLY A 92 -10.94 4.91 -4.98
CA GLY A 92 -11.18 6.34 -4.72
C GLY A 92 -10.02 7.24 -5.15
N PHE A 93 -8.77 6.83 -4.91
CA PHE A 93 -7.59 7.59 -5.31
C PHE A 93 -7.45 7.71 -6.84
N GLN A 94 -7.80 6.69 -7.61
CA GLN A 94 -7.75 6.73 -9.07
C GLN A 94 -8.82 7.68 -9.62
N VAL A 95 -10.02 7.68 -9.00
CA VAL A 95 -11.06 8.68 -9.27
C VAL A 95 -10.55 10.09 -8.93
N PHE A 96 -9.82 10.24 -7.82
CA PHE A 96 -9.16 11.52 -7.46
C PHE A 96 -8.16 11.97 -8.54
N SER A 97 -7.34 11.10 -9.08
CA SER A 97 -6.32 11.45 -10.09
C SER A 97 -6.91 11.94 -11.42
N LEU A 98 -8.18 11.63 -11.71
CA LEU A 98 -8.92 12.04 -12.91
C LEU A 98 -9.55 13.45 -12.81
N ARG A 99 -8.89 14.41 -12.15
CA ARG A 99 -9.37 15.75 -11.75
C ARG A 99 -10.39 16.41 -12.69
N ASN A 100 -10.12 16.47 -13.99
CA ASN A 100 -10.93 17.17 -14.98
C ASN A 100 -12.07 16.32 -15.55
N LEU A 101 -12.18 15.05 -15.18
CA LEU A 101 -13.10 14.07 -15.75
C LEU A 101 -14.03 13.46 -14.70
N ARG A 102 -14.06 14.04 -13.48
CA ARG A 102 -14.84 13.52 -12.37
C ARG A 102 -15.86 14.53 -11.85
N LYS A 103 -16.96 14.01 -11.31
CA LYS A 103 -17.95 14.77 -10.53
C LYS A 103 -18.32 13.94 -9.30
N ILE A 104 -18.05 14.49 -8.12
CA ILE A 104 -18.39 13.86 -6.84
C ILE A 104 -19.74 14.38 -6.37
N LYS A 105 -20.60 13.48 -5.94
CA LYS A 105 -21.90 13.75 -5.37
C LYS A 105 -22.11 12.89 -4.13
N GLU A 106 -23.22 13.06 -3.44
CA GLU A 106 -23.56 12.26 -2.25
C GLU A 106 -23.75 10.77 -2.58
N GLU A 107 -24.34 10.47 -3.73
CA GLU A 107 -24.56 9.10 -4.17
C GLU A 107 -23.29 8.36 -4.58
N GLY A 108 -22.21 9.07 -4.99
CA GLY A 108 -20.96 8.48 -5.46
C GLY A 108 -20.20 9.39 -6.42
N ALA A 109 -19.23 8.83 -7.11
CA ALA A 109 -18.36 9.52 -8.06
C ALA A 109 -18.69 9.15 -9.52
N TYR A 110 -18.85 10.16 -10.35
CA TYR A 110 -18.96 10.02 -11.81
C TYR A 110 -17.62 10.37 -12.45
N PHE A 111 -17.15 9.56 -13.36
CA PHE A 111 -15.89 9.83 -14.08
C PHE A 111 -15.91 9.19 -15.46
N THR A 112 -14.90 9.52 -16.26
CA THR A 112 -14.76 9.02 -17.62
C THR A 112 -13.58 8.03 -17.68
N SER A 113 -13.82 6.84 -18.22
CA SER A 113 -12.79 5.82 -18.45
C SER A 113 -11.69 6.35 -19.38
N TYR A 114 -10.45 6.14 -19.00
CA TYR A 114 -9.29 6.50 -19.84
C TYR A 114 -9.04 5.48 -20.99
N LEU A 115 -9.68 4.30 -20.92
CA LEU A 115 -9.50 3.25 -21.94
C LEU A 115 -10.38 3.49 -23.16
N ASP A 116 -11.64 3.83 -22.95
CA ASP A 116 -12.68 3.87 -23.99
C ASP A 116 -13.57 5.12 -23.94
N GLY A 117 -13.34 6.03 -23.00
CA GLY A 117 -14.11 7.26 -22.86
C GLY A 117 -15.53 7.10 -22.31
N ARG A 118 -15.95 5.89 -21.93
CA ARG A 118 -17.28 5.67 -21.34
C ARG A 118 -17.44 6.36 -19.99
N ARG A 119 -18.64 6.80 -19.68
CA ARG A 119 -18.99 7.34 -18.36
C ARG A 119 -19.19 6.19 -17.39
N ILE A 120 -18.60 6.30 -16.21
CA ILE A 120 -18.65 5.33 -15.13
C ILE A 120 -19.22 6.04 -13.90
N PHE A 121 -20.04 5.31 -13.17
CA PHE A 121 -20.51 5.69 -11.85
C PHE A 121 -20.01 4.66 -10.84
N MET A 122 -19.34 5.13 -9.79
CA MET A 122 -18.89 4.31 -8.67
C MET A 122 -19.48 4.86 -7.38
N SER A 123 -20.33 4.08 -6.76
CA SER A 123 -20.86 4.35 -5.42
C SER A 123 -20.07 3.53 -4.37
N PRO A 124 -20.27 3.80 -3.07
CA PRO A 124 -19.78 2.92 -2.00
C PRO A 124 -20.18 1.46 -2.20
N GLU A 125 -21.43 1.20 -2.55
CA GLU A 125 -21.94 -0.16 -2.78
C GLU A 125 -21.28 -0.82 -3.99
N GLU A 126 -21.08 -0.07 -5.07
CA GLU A 126 -20.42 -0.58 -6.27
C GLU A 126 -18.95 -0.90 -6.01
N SER A 127 -18.23 -0.06 -5.26
CA SER A 127 -16.86 -0.35 -4.84
C SER A 127 -16.78 -1.64 -4.00
N MET A 128 -17.71 -1.82 -3.05
CA MET A 128 -17.78 -3.05 -2.25
C MET A 128 -18.10 -4.27 -3.10
N ARG A 129 -19.07 -4.18 -4.01
CA ARG A 129 -19.42 -5.26 -4.93
C ARG A 129 -18.20 -5.72 -5.75
N ILE A 130 -17.49 -4.77 -6.35
CA ILE A 130 -16.30 -5.06 -7.15
C ILE A 130 -15.23 -5.77 -6.29
N GLN A 131 -14.93 -5.27 -5.09
CA GLN A 131 -13.92 -5.87 -4.22
C GLN A 131 -14.32 -7.26 -3.70
N CYS A 132 -15.61 -7.48 -3.43
CA CYS A 132 -16.13 -8.82 -3.08
C CYS A 132 -16.03 -9.79 -4.27
N ASP A 133 -16.30 -9.35 -5.49
CA ASP A 133 -16.15 -10.16 -6.71
C ASP A 133 -14.68 -10.47 -7.00
N LEU A 134 -13.76 -9.54 -6.72
CA LEU A 134 -12.32 -9.76 -6.78
C LEU A 134 -11.83 -10.77 -5.72
N GLY A 135 -12.51 -10.88 -4.57
CA GLY A 135 -12.25 -11.84 -3.52
C GLY A 135 -10.97 -11.63 -2.74
N SER A 136 -10.53 -10.39 -2.55
CA SER A 136 -9.39 -10.04 -1.70
C SER A 136 -9.62 -10.42 -0.23
N ASP A 137 -8.55 -10.48 0.57
CA ASP A 137 -8.65 -10.69 2.02
C ASP A 137 -9.04 -9.43 2.77
N ILE A 138 -8.60 -8.28 2.26
CA ILE A 138 -8.87 -6.97 2.86
C ILE A 138 -9.43 -6.06 1.76
N ALA A 139 -10.63 -5.52 1.99
CA ALA A 139 -11.24 -4.48 1.18
C ALA A 139 -11.10 -3.12 1.86
N MET A 140 -10.87 -2.06 1.09
CA MET A 140 -10.86 -0.68 1.57
C MET A 140 -12.21 -0.02 1.33
N ALA A 141 -12.73 0.69 2.32
CA ALA A 141 -13.95 1.47 2.14
C ALA A 141 -13.76 2.58 1.10
N PHE A 142 -14.82 2.86 0.33
CA PHE A 142 -14.79 3.93 -0.66
C PHE A 142 -14.78 5.29 0.02
N ASP A 143 -13.83 6.15 -0.31
CA ASP A 143 -13.56 7.44 0.31
C ASP A 143 -13.39 8.55 -0.71
N GLU A 144 -13.48 9.80 -0.26
CA GLU A 144 -13.11 10.97 -1.04
C GLU A 144 -11.70 11.45 -0.68
N CYS A 145 -10.72 11.11 -1.51
CA CYS A 145 -9.40 11.71 -1.44
C CYS A 145 -9.45 13.15 -1.99
N ILE A 146 -8.93 14.11 -1.24
CA ILE A 146 -8.93 15.53 -1.60
C ILE A 146 -7.53 16.02 -1.98
N GLU A 147 -7.47 17.17 -2.65
CA GLU A 147 -6.19 17.83 -2.96
C GLU A 147 -5.54 18.40 -1.69
N ASN A 148 -4.23 18.55 -1.73
CA ASN A 148 -3.49 19.31 -0.73
C ASN A 148 -2.71 20.45 -1.44
N PRO A 149 -2.87 21.72 -0.99
CA PRO A 149 -3.79 22.19 0.05
C PRO A 149 -5.25 22.25 -0.42
N ALA A 150 -6.20 22.11 0.51
CA ALA A 150 -7.62 22.30 0.27
C ALA A 150 -8.24 23.26 1.30
N PRO A 151 -9.26 24.08 0.94
CA PRO A 151 -9.96 24.93 1.90
C PRO A 151 -10.66 24.11 2.99
N ARG A 152 -10.59 24.59 4.23
CA ARG A 152 -11.11 23.90 5.40
C ARG A 152 -12.59 23.50 5.27
N ASP A 153 -13.43 24.41 4.78
CA ASP A 153 -14.88 24.18 4.60
C ASP A 153 -15.16 23.05 3.59
N TYR A 154 -14.30 22.90 2.59
CA TYR A 154 -14.40 21.78 1.65
C TYR A 154 -13.95 20.47 2.33
N VAL A 155 -12.85 20.49 3.09
CA VAL A 155 -12.34 19.32 3.83
C VAL A 155 -13.40 18.79 4.79
N GLU A 156 -14.05 19.66 5.58
CA GLU A 156 -15.13 19.28 6.51
C GLU A 156 -16.30 18.59 5.79
N LYS A 157 -16.73 19.12 4.65
CA LYS A 157 -17.80 18.51 3.83
C LYS A 157 -17.41 17.17 3.24
N SER A 158 -16.16 17.05 2.78
CA SER A 158 -15.61 15.82 2.21
C SER A 158 -15.49 14.72 3.26
N VAL A 159 -14.97 15.04 4.44
CA VAL A 159 -14.85 14.13 5.58
C VAL A 159 -16.22 13.61 6.01
N ALA A 160 -17.19 14.50 6.19
CA ALA A 160 -18.56 14.11 6.55
C ALA A 160 -19.21 13.20 5.47
N ARG A 161 -18.90 13.40 4.19
CA ARG A 161 -19.32 12.49 3.10
C ARG A 161 -18.62 11.13 3.22
N THR A 162 -17.32 11.12 3.45
CA THR A 162 -16.53 9.91 3.62
C THR A 162 -17.08 9.06 4.77
N THR A 163 -17.45 9.67 5.91
CA THR A 163 -18.09 8.95 7.02
C THR A 163 -19.42 8.30 6.58
N ARG A 164 -20.29 9.03 5.87
CA ARG A 164 -21.56 8.46 5.37
C ARG A 164 -21.32 7.33 4.34
N TRP A 165 -20.34 7.49 3.46
CA TRP A 165 -19.96 6.46 2.52
C TRP A 165 -19.40 5.22 3.21
N LEU A 166 -18.64 5.40 4.29
CA LEU A 166 -18.13 4.28 5.09
C LEU A 166 -19.24 3.44 5.71
N VAL A 167 -20.30 4.09 6.23
CA VAL A 167 -21.48 3.37 6.75
C VAL A 167 -22.13 2.52 5.65
N ARG A 168 -22.34 3.10 4.46
CA ARG A 168 -22.87 2.37 3.29
C ARG A 168 -21.95 1.22 2.85
N CYS A 169 -20.64 1.43 2.83
CA CYS A 169 -19.67 0.36 2.57
C CYS A 169 -19.81 -0.78 3.56
N LYS A 170 -19.91 -0.48 4.86
CA LYS A 170 -20.02 -1.49 5.92
C LYS A 170 -21.31 -2.32 5.77
N GLU A 171 -22.44 -1.66 5.52
CA GLU A 171 -23.72 -2.32 5.32
C GLU A 171 -23.70 -3.23 4.08
N GLU A 172 -23.20 -2.72 2.96
CA GLU A 172 -23.13 -3.48 1.71
C GLU A 172 -22.13 -4.64 1.80
N HIS A 173 -20.95 -4.42 2.40
CA HIS A 173 -19.96 -5.47 2.63
C HIS A 173 -20.55 -6.64 3.44
N ALA A 174 -21.23 -6.34 4.55
CA ALA A 174 -21.90 -7.37 5.37
C ALA A 174 -22.99 -8.11 4.59
N ARG A 175 -23.76 -7.39 3.76
CA ARG A 175 -24.79 -7.99 2.89
C ARG A 175 -24.19 -8.94 1.86
N LEU A 176 -23.11 -8.53 1.20
CA LEU A 176 -22.43 -9.34 0.17
C LEU A 176 -21.74 -10.56 0.77
N ALA A 177 -21.07 -10.42 1.92
CA ALA A 177 -20.43 -11.54 2.62
C ALA A 177 -21.43 -12.64 3.03
N SER A 178 -22.70 -12.29 3.28
CA SER A 178 -23.76 -13.24 3.64
C SER A 178 -24.38 -13.98 2.44
N GLN A 179 -24.06 -13.60 1.21
CA GLN A 179 -24.64 -14.21 0.02
C GLN A 179 -24.04 -15.60 -0.26
N SER A 180 -24.90 -16.51 -0.71
CA SER A 180 -24.46 -17.79 -1.22
C SER A 180 -23.63 -17.61 -2.49
N GLY A 181 -22.38 -18.07 -2.47
CA GLY A 181 -21.45 -17.97 -3.60
C GLY A 181 -20.51 -16.75 -3.57
N ALA A 182 -20.45 -16.00 -2.46
CA ALA A 182 -19.41 -14.99 -2.27
C ALA A 182 -18.03 -15.61 -2.47
N VAL A 183 -17.15 -14.93 -3.22
CA VAL A 183 -15.80 -15.43 -3.55
C VAL A 183 -14.96 -15.60 -2.29
N ASN A 184 -15.02 -14.60 -1.39
CA ASN A 184 -14.35 -14.63 -0.10
C ASN A 184 -15.27 -14.09 1.00
N PRO A 185 -16.09 -14.92 1.65
CA PRO A 185 -17.00 -14.49 2.72
C PRO A 185 -16.28 -14.03 3.99
N GLY A 186 -14.99 -14.33 4.14
CA GLY A 186 -14.14 -13.90 5.25
C GLY A 186 -13.36 -12.61 4.99
N GLN A 187 -13.68 -11.87 3.92
CA GLN A 187 -13.04 -10.60 3.58
C GLN A 187 -13.20 -9.58 4.72
N LEU A 188 -12.10 -8.93 5.08
CA LEU A 188 -12.05 -7.86 6.09
C LEU A 188 -12.32 -6.50 5.46
N LEU A 189 -12.89 -5.56 6.22
CA LEU A 189 -13.15 -4.19 5.78
C LEU A 189 -12.34 -3.18 6.59
N PHE A 190 -11.52 -2.37 5.93
CA PHE A 190 -10.78 -1.26 6.53
C PHE A 190 -11.43 0.08 6.20
N GLY A 191 -11.58 0.94 7.22
CA GLY A 191 -12.01 2.33 7.06
C GLY A 191 -10.83 3.26 6.80
N ILE A 192 -11.11 4.41 6.16
CA ILE A 192 -10.07 5.38 5.79
C ILE A 192 -10.31 6.70 6.49
N ASN A 193 -9.35 7.13 7.31
CA ASN A 193 -9.32 8.47 7.90
C ASN A 193 -8.89 9.50 6.85
N GLN A 194 -9.68 10.55 6.69
CA GLN A 194 -9.43 11.70 5.84
C GLN A 194 -9.41 12.99 6.67
N GLY A 195 -9.02 14.13 6.10
CA GLY A 195 -8.99 15.42 6.80
C GLY A 195 -7.90 16.39 6.31
N GLY A 196 -7.26 16.09 5.18
CA GLY A 196 -6.14 16.91 4.66
C GLY A 196 -5.01 17.00 5.68
N THR A 197 -4.48 18.20 5.88
CA THR A 197 -3.44 18.50 6.88
C THR A 197 -3.97 19.24 8.12
N TYR A 198 -5.29 19.08 8.42
CA TYR A 198 -5.94 19.67 9.59
C TYR A 198 -6.03 18.66 10.73
N ASP A 199 -5.22 18.84 11.78
CA ASP A 199 -5.11 17.91 12.91
C ASP A 199 -6.42 17.64 13.61
N ASP A 200 -7.21 18.69 13.87
CA ASP A 200 -8.48 18.61 14.56
C ASP A 200 -9.54 17.85 13.75
N ILE A 201 -9.62 18.08 12.45
CA ILE A 201 -10.52 17.34 11.54
C ILE A 201 -10.11 15.87 11.48
N ARG A 202 -8.81 15.58 11.36
CA ARG A 202 -8.27 14.23 11.36
C ARG A 202 -8.60 13.46 12.63
N ALA A 203 -8.36 14.10 13.79
CA ALA A 203 -8.63 13.52 15.10
C ALA A 203 -10.12 13.22 15.30
N GLU A 204 -11.00 14.16 14.94
CA GLU A 204 -12.44 13.97 15.05
C GLU A 204 -12.95 12.87 14.13
N HIS A 205 -12.56 12.91 12.85
CA HIS A 205 -12.92 11.87 11.90
C HIS A 205 -12.43 10.47 12.33
N MET A 206 -11.24 10.39 12.96
CA MET A 206 -10.76 9.10 13.45
C MET A 206 -11.66 8.56 14.58
N ARG A 207 -12.11 9.41 15.49
CA ARG A 207 -13.07 9.01 16.56
C ARG A 207 -14.40 8.53 15.96
N GLU A 208 -14.92 9.25 14.96
CA GLU A 208 -16.17 8.88 14.26
C GLU A 208 -16.06 7.50 13.61
N ILE A 209 -15.01 7.26 12.82
CA ILE A 209 -14.88 5.99 12.12
C ILE A 209 -14.48 4.83 13.05
N ALA A 210 -13.72 5.09 14.11
CA ALA A 210 -13.39 4.08 15.13
C ALA A 210 -14.66 3.56 15.84
N ALA A 211 -15.66 4.41 16.06
CA ALA A 211 -16.93 4.02 16.64
C ALA A 211 -17.74 3.03 15.79
N LEU A 212 -17.40 2.89 14.51
CA LEU A 212 -18.03 1.92 13.60
C LEU A 212 -17.48 0.49 13.78
N ASP A 213 -16.43 0.28 14.55
CA ASP A 213 -15.80 -1.02 14.84
C ASP A 213 -15.54 -1.86 13.59
N LEU A 214 -14.61 -1.39 12.76
CA LEU A 214 -14.15 -2.08 11.55
C LEU A 214 -12.98 -3.03 11.86
N ASP A 215 -12.58 -3.81 10.86
CA ASP A 215 -11.46 -4.76 11.00
C ASP A 215 -10.09 -4.07 11.05
N GLY A 216 -9.97 -2.87 10.49
CA GLY A 216 -8.76 -2.06 10.51
C GLY A 216 -9.02 -0.62 10.08
N TYR A 217 -8.01 0.23 10.23
CA TYR A 217 -8.10 1.66 9.93
C TYR A 217 -6.88 2.14 9.16
N ALA A 218 -7.13 2.91 8.11
CA ALA A 218 -6.09 3.53 7.31
C ALA A 218 -6.07 5.06 7.50
N ILE A 219 -4.90 5.65 7.30
CA ILE A 219 -4.69 7.09 7.14
C ILE A 219 -4.50 7.33 5.65
N GLY A 220 -5.50 7.92 5.00
CA GLY A 220 -5.47 8.24 3.58
C GLY A 220 -5.23 9.73 3.31
N GLY A 221 -5.09 10.09 2.03
CA GLY A 221 -4.94 11.47 1.58
C GLY A 221 -3.68 12.18 2.07
N LEU A 222 -2.62 11.43 2.33
CA LEU A 222 -1.26 11.90 2.56
C LEU A 222 -0.33 11.50 1.39
N SER A 223 0.88 12.05 1.35
CA SER A 223 1.81 11.90 0.22
C SER A 223 1.25 12.42 -1.12
N VAL A 224 0.43 13.50 -1.04
CA VAL A 224 -0.23 14.15 -2.17
C VAL A 224 0.20 15.61 -2.37
N GLY A 225 1.30 16.02 -1.72
CA GLY A 225 1.89 17.36 -1.90
C GLY A 225 2.34 18.05 -0.61
N GLU A 226 2.04 17.50 0.57
CA GLU A 226 2.58 17.96 1.85
C GLU A 226 4.05 17.56 2.04
N SER A 227 4.72 18.22 2.98
CA SER A 227 6.07 17.84 3.37
C SER A 227 6.09 16.56 4.21
N PRO A 228 7.22 15.82 4.28
CA PRO A 228 7.35 14.69 5.18
C PRO A 228 7.05 15.03 6.64
N GLU A 229 7.46 16.21 7.11
CA GLU A 229 7.23 16.68 8.47
C GLU A 229 5.75 16.90 8.75
N GLU A 230 4.99 17.46 7.78
CA GLU A 230 3.54 17.59 7.89
C GLU A 230 2.87 16.21 7.93
N MET A 231 3.28 15.28 7.08
CA MET A 231 2.78 13.91 7.09
C MET A 231 3.00 13.26 8.46
N TYR A 232 4.21 13.37 9.03
CA TYR A 232 4.52 12.80 10.36
C TYR A 232 3.70 13.42 11.47
N ARG A 233 3.52 14.74 11.45
CA ARG A 233 2.66 15.47 12.39
C ARG A 233 1.21 14.98 12.33
N ILE A 234 0.69 14.75 11.13
CA ILE A 234 -0.68 14.22 10.97
C ILE A 234 -0.79 12.80 11.53
N ILE A 235 0.18 11.92 11.29
CA ILE A 235 0.17 10.58 11.88
C ILE A 235 0.13 10.67 13.41
N GLU A 236 0.96 11.52 14.02
CA GLU A 236 0.98 11.76 15.47
C GLU A 236 -0.35 12.32 16.01
N SER A 237 -1.04 13.16 15.22
CA SER A 237 -2.34 13.72 15.63
C SER A 237 -3.48 12.70 15.59
N VAL A 238 -3.37 11.67 14.77
CA VAL A 238 -4.40 10.62 14.58
C VAL A 238 -4.15 9.40 15.47
N GLU A 239 -2.88 9.04 15.70
CA GLU A 239 -2.46 7.83 16.41
C GLU A 239 -3.20 7.59 17.74
N PRO A 240 -3.39 8.60 18.63
CA PRO A 240 -4.05 8.41 19.93
C PRO A 240 -5.52 7.97 19.83
N PHE A 241 -6.15 8.15 18.68
CA PHE A 241 -7.57 7.83 18.46
C PHE A 241 -7.75 6.55 17.63
N MET A 242 -6.66 5.96 17.12
CA MET A 242 -6.71 4.67 16.42
C MET A 242 -6.82 3.53 17.44
N PRO A 243 -7.80 2.61 17.30
CA PRO A 243 -7.95 1.48 18.20
C PRO A 243 -6.68 0.64 18.31
N GLU A 244 -6.29 0.29 19.53
CA GLU A 244 -5.04 -0.46 19.78
C GLU A 244 -5.11 -1.91 19.28
N ASN A 245 -6.29 -2.50 19.32
CA ASN A 245 -6.56 -3.88 18.92
C ASN A 245 -6.89 -4.04 17.42
N LYS A 246 -6.62 -3.01 16.61
CA LYS A 246 -6.85 -3.03 15.15
C LYS A 246 -5.58 -2.67 14.41
N PRO A 247 -5.37 -3.19 13.18
CA PRO A 247 -4.25 -2.80 12.33
C PRO A 247 -4.40 -1.36 11.84
N ARG A 248 -3.26 -0.70 11.63
CA ARG A 248 -3.13 0.71 11.24
C ARG A 248 -2.35 0.81 9.94
N TYR A 249 -2.95 1.38 8.92
CA TYR A 249 -2.39 1.42 7.58
C TYR A 249 -2.16 2.86 7.10
N LEU A 250 -0.93 3.19 6.68
CA LEU A 250 -0.59 4.46 6.02
C LEU A 250 -0.54 4.24 4.51
N MET A 251 -1.53 4.78 3.79
CA MET A 251 -1.74 4.51 2.38
C MET A 251 -0.76 5.27 1.48
N GLY A 252 -0.20 4.57 0.48
CA GLY A 252 0.62 5.16 -0.58
C GLY A 252 2.02 5.62 -0.16
N VAL A 253 2.49 5.23 1.03
CA VAL A 253 3.77 5.63 1.61
C VAL A 253 4.69 4.43 1.78
N GLY A 254 5.93 4.45 1.43
CA GLY A 254 6.71 5.47 0.76
C GLY A 254 8.17 5.04 0.61
N THR A 255 9.09 5.97 0.88
CA THR A 255 10.54 5.64 0.92
C THR A 255 10.87 4.76 2.13
N PRO A 256 12.05 4.07 2.15
CA PRO A 256 12.48 3.33 3.34
C PRO A 256 12.52 4.19 4.61
N LEU A 257 12.89 5.45 4.50
CA LEU A 257 12.85 6.40 5.62
C LEU A 257 11.41 6.70 6.06
N ASN A 258 10.48 6.95 5.14
CA ASN A 258 9.07 7.18 5.50
C ASN A 258 8.44 5.98 6.20
N ILE A 259 8.80 4.76 5.78
CA ILE A 259 8.36 3.53 6.46
C ILE A 259 8.90 3.48 7.89
N LEU A 260 10.20 3.72 8.07
CA LEU A 260 10.84 3.72 9.38
C LEU A 260 10.18 4.76 10.31
N GLU A 261 9.94 5.99 9.82
CA GLU A 261 9.24 7.06 10.52
C GLU A 261 7.77 6.71 10.84
N GLY A 262 7.09 6.04 9.91
CA GLY A 262 5.71 5.58 10.11
C GLY A 262 5.61 4.50 11.19
N VAL A 263 6.51 3.51 11.17
CA VAL A 263 6.57 2.48 12.23
C VAL A 263 6.88 3.10 13.59
N TYR A 264 7.81 4.04 13.66
CA TYR A 264 8.14 4.77 14.89
C TYR A 264 6.90 5.45 15.49
N ARG A 265 5.92 5.83 14.65
CA ARG A 265 4.63 6.46 15.00
C ARG A 265 3.44 5.49 15.09
N GLY A 266 3.70 4.18 15.08
CA GLY A 266 2.67 3.17 15.34
C GLY A 266 1.88 2.69 14.12
N VAL A 267 2.42 2.85 12.91
CA VAL A 267 1.84 2.31 11.67
C VAL A 267 2.26 0.86 11.46
N ASP A 268 1.32 0.02 11.02
CA ASP A 268 1.49 -1.42 10.83
C ASP A 268 1.60 -1.83 9.35
N PHE A 269 0.89 -1.14 8.43
CA PHE A 269 0.78 -1.48 7.00
C PHE A 269 1.23 -0.32 6.13
N PHE A 270 1.94 -0.66 5.06
CA PHE A 270 2.44 0.30 4.05
C PHE A 270 2.29 -0.28 2.66
N ASP A 271 2.06 0.58 1.68
CA ASP A 271 2.17 0.30 0.26
C ASP A 271 2.77 1.48 -0.47
N CYS A 272 3.45 1.25 -1.55
CA CYS A 272 3.85 2.32 -2.47
C CYS A 272 4.31 1.76 -3.81
N VAL A 273 4.01 2.46 -4.90
CA VAL A 273 4.58 2.15 -6.22
C VAL A 273 6.04 2.59 -6.37
N LEU A 274 6.58 3.33 -5.40
CA LEU A 274 7.90 3.94 -5.47
C LEU A 274 9.04 2.93 -5.69
N PRO A 275 9.10 1.77 -5.00
CA PRO A 275 10.14 0.77 -5.23
C PRO A 275 10.18 0.31 -6.69
N LEU A 276 9.01 0.10 -7.29
CA LEU A 276 8.85 -0.34 -8.67
C LEU A 276 9.20 0.78 -9.66
N ARG A 277 8.67 1.99 -9.42
CA ARG A 277 8.95 3.17 -10.26
C ARG A 277 10.43 3.50 -10.28
N ASN A 278 11.09 3.50 -9.13
CA ASN A 278 12.52 3.76 -9.03
C ASN A 278 13.34 2.69 -9.77
N ALA A 279 13.00 1.42 -9.60
CA ALA A 279 13.67 0.30 -10.27
C ALA A 279 13.61 0.43 -11.81
N GLN A 280 12.49 0.87 -12.37
CA GLN A 280 12.32 1.09 -13.82
C GLN A 280 13.33 2.09 -14.37
N HIS A 281 13.80 3.02 -13.52
CA HIS A 281 14.79 4.05 -13.87
C HIS A 281 16.21 3.72 -13.37
N GLY A 282 16.43 2.47 -12.90
CA GLY A 282 17.72 2.02 -12.37
C GLY A 282 18.11 2.66 -11.04
N ASN A 283 17.12 3.14 -10.26
CA ASN A 283 17.34 3.59 -8.89
C ASN A 283 16.95 2.48 -7.93
N VAL A 284 17.85 2.09 -7.06
CA VAL A 284 17.69 0.98 -6.11
C VAL A 284 18.01 1.43 -4.70
N PHE A 285 17.44 0.72 -3.71
CA PHE A 285 17.64 1.00 -2.30
C PHE A 285 18.60 -0.04 -1.70
N THR A 286 19.49 0.42 -0.86
CA THR A 286 20.47 -0.43 -0.15
C THR A 286 20.53 -0.01 1.32
N TRP A 287 21.16 -0.82 2.15
CA TRP A 287 21.38 -0.48 3.55
C TRP A 287 22.30 0.73 3.76
N GLY A 288 23.05 1.11 2.73
CA GLY A 288 23.85 2.34 2.73
C GLY A 288 23.13 3.58 2.19
N GLY A 289 21.97 3.42 1.57
CA GLY A 289 21.20 4.48 0.92
C GLY A 289 20.76 4.16 -0.50
N LYS A 290 20.43 5.17 -1.27
CA LYS A 290 19.93 5.05 -2.67
C LYS A 290 21.09 4.98 -3.65
N VAL A 291 21.03 4.05 -4.59
CA VAL A 291 22.05 3.86 -5.65
C VAL A 291 21.40 4.06 -7.02
N ARG A 292 22.01 4.89 -7.86
CA ARG A 292 21.64 5.03 -9.27
C ARG A 292 22.54 4.16 -10.13
N ILE A 293 22.09 2.98 -10.50
CA ILE A 293 22.87 1.97 -11.28
C ILE A 293 23.39 2.54 -12.61
N LEU A 294 22.66 3.48 -13.22
CA LEU A 294 23.08 4.11 -14.49
C LEU A 294 24.28 5.07 -14.37
N ALA A 295 24.76 5.37 -13.13
CA ALA A 295 25.92 6.23 -12.92
C ALA A 295 27.18 5.64 -13.58
N GLU A 296 28.05 6.49 -14.11
CA GLU A 296 29.25 6.08 -14.89
C GLU A 296 30.25 5.27 -14.02
N LYS A 297 30.31 5.58 -12.73
CA LYS A 297 31.19 4.85 -11.78
C LYS A 297 30.95 3.35 -11.72
N PHE A 298 29.74 2.88 -12.09
CA PHE A 298 29.36 1.46 -12.07
C PHE A 298 29.61 0.73 -13.38
N LYS A 299 30.18 1.39 -14.41
CA LYS A 299 30.43 0.81 -15.73
C LYS A 299 31.31 -0.44 -15.69
N TYR A 300 32.29 -0.48 -14.79
CA TYR A 300 33.23 -1.58 -14.61
C TYR A 300 33.13 -2.23 -13.22
N ASP A 301 32.04 -1.95 -12.47
CA ASP A 301 31.88 -2.46 -11.11
C ASP A 301 31.39 -3.91 -11.11
N PRO A 302 32.23 -4.89 -10.73
CA PRO A 302 31.86 -6.31 -10.71
C PRO A 302 31.05 -6.72 -9.49
N SER A 303 30.86 -5.81 -8.51
CA SER A 303 30.15 -6.12 -7.27
C SER A 303 28.64 -6.16 -7.46
N PRO A 304 27.89 -6.84 -6.58
CA PRO A 304 26.42 -6.82 -6.58
C PRO A 304 25.87 -5.44 -6.26
N ILE A 305 24.57 -5.24 -6.41
CA ILE A 305 23.89 -3.97 -6.04
C ILE A 305 24.19 -3.61 -4.59
N ASP A 306 24.02 -4.56 -3.68
CA ASP A 306 24.30 -4.42 -2.26
C ASP A 306 25.02 -5.65 -1.74
N GLU A 307 26.15 -5.48 -1.06
CA GLU A 307 26.93 -6.57 -0.51
C GLU A 307 26.19 -7.24 0.65
N GLY A 308 26.17 -8.57 0.63
CA GLY A 308 25.43 -9.36 1.62
C GLY A 308 23.91 -9.47 1.37
N CYS A 309 23.38 -8.80 0.34
CA CYS A 309 21.99 -8.94 -0.03
C CYS A 309 21.69 -10.31 -0.64
N GLY A 310 20.68 -11.00 -0.10
CA GLY A 310 20.26 -12.34 -0.53
C GLY A 310 19.32 -12.37 -1.74
N CYS A 311 18.99 -11.23 -2.38
CA CYS A 311 18.05 -11.22 -3.49
C CYS A 311 18.58 -11.91 -4.75
N PRO A 312 17.71 -12.40 -5.65
CA PRO A 312 18.14 -13.06 -6.90
C PRO A 312 19.08 -12.23 -7.75
N ALA A 313 18.89 -10.89 -7.79
CA ALA A 313 19.76 -10.01 -8.55
C ALA A 313 21.19 -9.95 -7.96
N CYS A 314 21.33 -9.74 -6.64
CA CYS A 314 22.63 -9.60 -5.99
C CYS A 314 23.41 -10.91 -5.91
N ARG A 315 22.72 -12.06 -5.80
CA ARG A 315 23.37 -13.38 -5.81
C ARG A 315 24.07 -13.73 -7.13
N SER A 316 23.62 -13.15 -8.24
CA SER A 316 23.99 -13.62 -9.57
C SER A 316 24.57 -12.56 -10.51
N TYR A 317 24.32 -11.28 -10.27
CA TYR A 317 24.64 -10.24 -11.25
C TYR A 317 25.38 -9.06 -10.65
N SER A 318 26.31 -8.50 -11.43
CA SER A 318 27.08 -7.31 -11.07
C SER A 318 26.33 -6.01 -11.45
N LYS A 319 26.68 -4.90 -10.77
CA LYS A 319 26.24 -3.55 -11.14
C LYS A 319 26.59 -3.22 -12.59
N ALA A 320 27.78 -3.62 -13.05
CA ALA A 320 28.20 -3.40 -14.45
C ALA A 320 27.25 -4.06 -15.45
N TYR A 321 26.87 -5.32 -15.21
CA TYR A 321 25.95 -6.05 -16.09
C TYR A 321 24.55 -5.47 -16.06
N ILE A 322 23.99 -5.20 -14.85
CA ILE A 322 22.66 -4.59 -14.71
C ILE A 322 22.64 -3.21 -15.38
N ARG A 323 23.69 -2.40 -15.22
CA ARG A 323 23.85 -1.12 -15.91
C ARG A 323 23.84 -1.28 -17.42
N HIS A 324 24.55 -2.28 -17.96
CA HIS A 324 24.56 -2.59 -19.38
C HIS A 324 23.14 -2.89 -19.88
N LEU A 325 22.41 -3.77 -19.20
CA LEU A 325 21.03 -4.12 -19.56
C LEU A 325 20.10 -2.91 -19.60
N LEU A 326 20.17 -2.05 -18.56
CA LEU A 326 19.36 -0.82 -18.49
C LEU A 326 19.73 0.17 -19.61
N LYS A 327 21.01 0.27 -20.00
CA LYS A 327 21.46 1.12 -21.13
C LYS A 327 21.03 0.58 -22.48
N ALA A 328 20.92 -0.74 -22.61
CA ALA A 328 20.45 -1.44 -23.81
C ALA A 328 18.92 -1.54 -23.89
N ASP A 329 18.19 -0.96 -22.90
CA ASP A 329 16.73 -1.07 -22.75
C ASP A 329 16.23 -2.52 -22.67
N GLU A 330 17.07 -3.41 -22.11
CA GLU A 330 16.69 -4.80 -21.89
C GLU A 330 15.80 -4.94 -20.66
N ARG A 331 14.63 -5.57 -20.84
CA ARG A 331 13.63 -5.76 -19.77
C ARG A 331 14.19 -6.48 -18.54
N LEU A 332 15.17 -7.36 -18.72
CA LEU A 332 15.84 -8.06 -17.64
C LEU A 332 16.50 -7.07 -16.65
N GLY A 333 17.11 -5.98 -17.15
CA GLY A 333 17.72 -4.97 -16.29
C GLY A 333 16.72 -4.34 -15.32
N MET A 334 15.54 -3.97 -15.84
CA MET A 334 14.44 -3.45 -14.99
C MET A 334 13.95 -4.51 -14.00
N ARG A 335 13.71 -5.76 -14.47
CA ARG A 335 13.26 -6.85 -13.60
C ARG A 335 14.21 -7.11 -12.43
N LEU A 336 15.52 -7.14 -12.68
CA LEU A 336 16.53 -7.34 -11.63
C LEU A 336 16.51 -6.21 -10.58
N CYS A 337 16.36 -4.95 -11.01
CA CYS A 337 16.20 -3.83 -10.09
C CYS A 337 14.90 -3.91 -9.27
N VAL A 338 13.79 -4.36 -9.89
CA VAL A 338 12.51 -4.55 -9.20
C VAL A 338 12.62 -5.63 -8.13
N LEU A 339 13.18 -6.80 -8.47
CA LEU A 339 13.38 -7.91 -7.52
C LEU A 339 14.26 -7.49 -6.34
N HIS A 340 15.32 -6.72 -6.61
CA HIS A 340 16.19 -6.19 -5.55
C HIS A 340 15.42 -5.23 -4.62
N ASN A 341 14.67 -4.26 -5.17
CA ASN A 341 13.93 -3.29 -4.36
C ASN A 341 12.84 -3.96 -3.53
N LEU A 342 12.09 -4.92 -4.09
CA LEU A 342 11.07 -5.65 -3.34
C LEU A 342 11.70 -6.48 -2.21
N TYR A 343 12.81 -7.18 -2.49
CA TYR A 343 13.54 -7.91 -1.48
C TYR A 343 14.02 -6.99 -0.35
N PHE A 344 14.61 -5.84 -0.70
CA PHE A 344 15.08 -4.86 0.28
C PHE A 344 13.94 -4.36 1.18
N TYR A 345 12.78 -4.04 0.64
CA TYR A 345 11.63 -3.60 1.43
C TYR A 345 11.12 -4.70 2.37
N ASN A 346 11.03 -5.93 1.88
CA ASN A 346 10.62 -7.07 2.71
C ASN A 346 11.64 -7.37 3.82
N GLU A 347 12.93 -7.28 3.52
CA GLU A 347 14.01 -7.45 4.50
C GLU A 347 14.01 -6.32 5.54
N LEU A 348 13.79 -5.07 5.11
CA LEU A 348 13.63 -3.93 6.02
C LEU A 348 12.50 -4.19 7.02
N MET A 349 11.33 -4.61 6.54
CA MET A 349 10.20 -4.93 7.41
C MET A 349 10.49 -6.10 8.34
N ALA A 350 11.19 -7.14 7.87
CA ALA A 350 11.58 -8.27 8.70
C ALA A 350 12.56 -7.85 9.84
N LYS A 351 13.54 -7.00 9.53
CA LYS A 351 14.45 -6.44 10.54
C LYS A 351 13.71 -5.54 11.52
N ILE A 352 12.84 -4.66 11.06
CA ILE A 352 12.03 -3.81 11.95
C ILE A 352 11.23 -4.67 12.93
N ARG A 353 10.56 -5.74 12.46
CA ARG A 353 9.83 -6.66 13.35
C ARG A 353 10.72 -7.30 14.40
N ALA A 354 11.90 -7.79 13.98
CA ALA A 354 12.87 -8.41 14.89
C ALA A 354 13.40 -7.42 15.93
N GLU A 355 13.65 -6.17 15.54
CA GLU A 355 14.13 -5.14 16.46
C GLU A 355 13.06 -4.73 17.49
N ILE A 356 11.79 -4.61 17.08
CA ILE A 356 10.67 -4.36 18.00
C ILE A 356 10.53 -5.53 19.00
N GLU A 357 10.63 -6.78 18.54
CA GLU A 357 10.54 -7.97 19.41
C GLU A 357 11.68 -8.02 20.45
N ARG A 358 12.86 -7.51 20.12
CA ARG A 358 14.02 -7.44 21.03
C ARG A 358 14.01 -6.20 21.94
N GLY A 359 13.12 -5.23 21.72
CA GLY A 359 13.14 -3.94 22.41
C GLY A 359 14.33 -3.05 22.01
N ALA A 360 14.79 -3.15 20.76
CA ALA A 360 15.95 -2.42 20.22
C ALA A 360 15.59 -1.56 18.99
N PHE A 361 14.30 -1.39 18.70
CA PHE A 361 13.86 -0.65 17.52
C PHE A 361 14.24 0.84 17.58
N THR A 362 14.23 1.45 18.76
CA THR A 362 14.64 2.85 18.92
C THR A 362 16.10 3.09 18.51
N GLU A 363 17.00 2.16 18.83
CA GLU A 363 18.41 2.22 18.40
C GLU A 363 18.54 2.00 16.89
N PHE A 364 17.84 1.00 16.36
CA PHE A 364 17.77 0.71 14.92
C PHE A 364 17.25 1.93 14.14
N TYR A 365 16.17 2.55 14.59
CA TYR A 365 15.60 3.76 14.01
C TYR A 365 16.62 4.91 14.03
N GLY A 366 17.25 5.17 15.19
CA GLY A 366 18.24 6.22 15.32
C GLY A 366 19.42 6.06 14.36
N HIS A 367 19.88 4.83 14.13
CA HIS A 367 20.96 4.52 13.20
C HIS A 367 20.57 4.71 11.74
N TYR A 368 19.42 4.16 11.31
CA TYR A 368 19.06 4.09 9.89
C TYR A 368 18.33 5.33 9.36
N ARG A 369 17.71 6.15 10.21
CA ARG A 369 17.01 7.36 9.78
C ARG A 369 17.92 8.36 9.03
N GLU A 370 19.21 8.37 9.32
CA GLU A 370 20.18 9.24 8.67
C GLU A 370 20.82 8.62 7.43
N ILE A 371 20.67 7.31 7.23
CA ILE A 371 21.35 6.55 6.18
C ILE A 371 20.42 6.27 5.00
N LEU A 372 19.20 5.80 5.25
CA LEU A 372 18.32 5.25 4.22
C LEU A 372 17.89 6.26 3.14
N ASP A 373 18.00 7.57 3.40
CA ASP A 373 17.68 8.61 2.42
C ASP A 373 18.90 9.18 1.70
N LYS A 374 20.12 8.79 2.10
CA LYS A 374 21.35 9.25 1.44
C LYS A 374 21.40 8.80 -0.01
N GLN A 375 21.87 9.68 -0.90
CA GLN A 375 22.18 9.33 -2.28
C GLN A 375 23.68 8.94 -2.37
N LEU A 376 23.95 7.71 -2.84
CA LEU A 376 25.30 7.16 -2.99
C LEU A 376 25.89 7.37 -4.39
#